data_0e9119a203e62ffc93ff30d5c6e0090a
#
_entry.id   0e9119a203e62ffc93ff30d5c6e0090a
#
_cell.length_a   1.000
_cell.length_b   1.000
_cell.length_c   1.000
_cell.angle_alpha   90.00
_cell.angle_beta   90.00
_cell.angle_gamma   90.00
#
_symmetry.space_group_name_H-M   'P 1'
#
loop_
_entity.id
_entity.type
_entity.pdbx_description
1 polymer ?
#
loop_
_entity_poly.entity_id
_entity_poly.type
_entity_poly.pdbx_seq_one_letter_code
_entity_poly.pdbx_strand_id
1 'polypeptide(L)'
;MEITPIPMEELAELLSLQLESGGVTRLVVTGSSMYPTLRHRKDAVYLRPVERDLKRGDLILYRRANGQFVLHRIVTRPKKDTFFCSGDNQWQKEKVVTSQVIAVTDGFVRKGKIYREDNPGYRVWVGVWLFLFPVRRPVLALRRCLGRIRKAIH
;
A
#
# COMPACT_ATOMS: atom_id res chain seq x y z
N MET A 1 23.85 15.25 -10.29
CA MET A 1 23.31 15.53 -8.97
C MET A 1 22.94 14.20 -8.34
N GLU A 2 23.82 13.67 -7.50
CA GLU A 2 23.50 12.44 -6.74
C GLU A 2 22.39 12.75 -5.77
N ILE A 3 21.24 12.15 -5.99
CA ILE A 3 20.14 12.19 -5.01
C ILE A 3 20.53 11.20 -3.92
N THR A 4 21.10 11.70 -2.85
CA THR A 4 21.32 10.90 -1.63
C THR A 4 19.96 10.38 -1.17
N PRO A 5 19.75 9.07 -1.06
CA PRO A 5 18.49 8.55 -0.55
C PRO A 5 18.32 9.02 0.89
N ILE A 6 17.26 9.79 1.14
CA ILE A 6 16.89 10.24 2.50
C ILE A 6 16.64 8.98 3.33
N PRO A 7 17.27 8.84 4.52
CA PRO A 7 16.99 7.73 5.42
C PRO A 7 15.49 7.66 5.73
N MET A 8 14.94 6.44 5.81
CA MET A 8 13.50 6.23 6.00
C MET A 8 12.96 6.87 7.28
N GLU A 9 13.80 7.03 8.30
CA GLU A 9 13.45 7.69 9.56
C GLU A 9 13.26 9.20 9.38
N GLU A 10 14.12 9.84 8.62
CA GLU A 10 14.04 11.28 8.32
C GLU A 10 12.85 11.57 7.39
N LEU A 11 12.58 10.67 6.43
CA LEU A 11 11.41 10.75 5.58
C LEU A 11 10.10 10.62 6.39
N ALA A 12 10.11 9.76 7.40
CA ALA A 12 8.96 9.55 8.27
C ALA A 12 8.67 10.75 9.16
N GLU A 13 9.70 11.39 9.67
CA GLU A 13 9.57 12.60 10.48
C GLU A 13 9.03 13.76 9.65
N LEU A 14 9.55 13.94 8.45
CA LEU A 14 9.03 14.92 7.48
C LEU A 14 7.58 14.64 7.06
N LEU A 15 7.24 13.37 6.83
CA LEU A 15 5.88 12.94 6.55
C LEU A 15 4.93 13.24 7.72
N SER A 16 5.34 12.93 8.94
CA SER A 16 4.54 13.19 10.14
C SER A 16 4.28 14.68 10.32
N LEU A 17 5.31 15.52 10.21
CA LEU A 17 5.19 16.99 10.31
C LEU A 17 4.28 17.57 9.21
N GLN A 18 4.39 17.07 7.99
CA GLN A 18 3.59 17.54 6.87
C GLN A 18 2.12 17.08 6.99
N LEU A 19 1.87 15.89 7.51
CA LEU A 19 0.54 15.37 7.79
C LEU A 19 -0.10 16.07 9.01
N GLU A 20 0.66 16.40 10.04
CA GLU A 20 0.18 17.17 11.20
C GLU A 20 -0.29 18.57 10.80
N SER A 21 0.29 19.16 9.76
CA SER A 21 -0.19 20.43 9.18
C SER A 21 -1.46 20.30 8.33
N GLY A 22 -2.06 19.09 8.24
CA GLY A 22 -3.25 18.82 7.43
C GLY A 22 -3.00 18.72 5.92
N GLY A 23 -1.74 18.63 5.51
CA GLY A 23 -1.33 18.55 4.11
C GLY A 23 -1.49 17.16 3.48
N VAL A 24 -1.58 17.13 2.16
CA VAL A 24 -1.49 15.90 1.36
C VAL A 24 -0.05 15.73 0.89
N THR A 25 0.52 14.57 1.15
CA THR A 25 1.90 14.26 0.79
C THR A 25 1.96 13.21 -0.31
N ARG A 26 2.80 13.46 -1.32
CA ARG A 26 3.05 12.50 -2.40
C ARG A 26 4.24 11.61 -2.04
N LEU A 27 4.02 10.30 -2.04
CA LEU A 27 5.05 9.29 -1.77
C LEU A 27 5.23 8.38 -2.98
N VAL A 28 6.46 8.25 -3.48
CA VAL A 28 6.80 7.28 -4.54
C VAL A 28 6.85 5.89 -3.92
N VAL A 29 6.15 4.95 -4.55
CA VAL A 29 6.07 3.56 -4.06
C VAL A 29 7.40 2.85 -4.24
N THR A 30 7.93 2.29 -3.17
CA THR A 30 9.11 1.43 -3.17
C THR A 30 8.73 -0.01 -2.80
N GLY A 31 9.41 -0.98 -3.39
CA GLY A 31 9.08 -2.40 -3.23
C GLY A 31 7.97 -2.88 -4.16
N SER A 32 7.73 -4.16 -4.15
CA SER A 32 6.79 -4.84 -5.05
C SER A 32 5.57 -5.44 -4.35
N SER A 33 5.41 -5.19 -3.06
CA SER A 33 4.32 -5.78 -2.25
C SER A 33 2.93 -5.35 -2.71
N MET A 34 2.81 -4.18 -3.34
CA MET A 34 1.54 -3.63 -3.84
C MET A 34 1.29 -3.88 -5.33
N TYR A 35 2.17 -4.64 -6.00
CA TYR A 35 1.92 -5.04 -7.37
C TYR A 35 0.69 -6.00 -7.43
N PRO A 36 -0.19 -5.96 -8.41
CA PRO A 36 -0.13 -5.15 -9.64
C PRO A 36 -0.74 -3.74 -9.52
N THR A 37 -1.33 -3.40 -8.39
CA THR A 37 -2.00 -2.10 -8.21
C THR A 37 -1.01 -0.95 -8.33
N LEU A 38 0.13 -1.06 -7.63
CA LEU A 38 1.19 -0.06 -7.62
C LEU A 38 2.53 -0.70 -8.00
N ARG A 39 3.32 0.00 -8.79
CA ARG A 39 4.61 -0.48 -9.31
C ARG A 39 5.77 0.24 -8.64
N HIS A 40 6.79 -0.54 -8.29
CA HIS A 40 8.03 -0.05 -7.69
C HIS A 40 8.65 1.10 -8.51
N ARG A 41 8.94 2.22 -7.86
CA ARG A 41 9.57 3.44 -8.39
C ARG A 41 8.91 4.05 -9.65
N LYS A 42 7.72 3.60 -10.01
CA LYS A 42 6.97 4.10 -11.18
C LYS A 42 5.68 4.79 -10.80
N ASP A 43 5.06 4.36 -9.72
CA ASP A 43 3.78 4.86 -9.25
C ASP A 43 3.96 5.59 -7.91
N ALA A 44 3.06 6.48 -7.59
CA ALA A 44 3.07 7.25 -6.35
C ALA A 44 1.68 7.28 -5.71
N VAL A 45 1.63 7.39 -4.40
CA VAL A 45 0.40 7.58 -3.64
C VAL A 45 0.33 8.97 -3.06
N TYR A 46 -0.88 9.49 -2.89
CA TYR A 46 -1.16 10.68 -2.11
C TYR A 46 -1.63 10.25 -0.72
N LEU A 47 -0.90 10.66 0.29
CA LEU A 47 -1.17 10.36 1.69
C LEU A 47 -1.81 11.57 2.37
N ARG A 48 -2.82 11.32 3.20
CA ARG A 48 -3.45 12.33 4.05
C ARG A 48 -3.56 11.82 5.49
N PRO A 49 -3.75 12.71 6.47
CA PRO A 49 -4.06 12.32 7.84
C PRO A 49 -5.29 11.42 7.92
N VAL A 50 -5.35 10.58 8.95
CA VAL A 50 -6.50 9.73 9.19
C VAL A 50 -7.57 10.54 9.93
N GLU A 51 -8.51 11.11 9.20
CA GLU A 51 -9.60 11.95 9.72
C GLU A 51 -10.97 11.25 9.70
N ARG A 52 -11.01 10.02 9.19
CA ARG A 52 -12.21 9.20 9.10
C ARG A 52 -11.96 7.78 9.59
N ASP A 53 -13.01 7.06 9.85
CA ASP A 53 -12.93 5.63 10.12
C ASP A 53 -12.32 4.89 8.91
N LEU A 54 -11.28 4.11 9.19
CA LEU A 54 -10.66 3.25 8.20
C LEU A 54 -11.53 2.04 7.92
N LYS A 55 -11.60 1.62 6.68
CA LYS A 55 -12.43 0.50 6.22
C LYS A 55 -11.65 -0.52 5.41
N ARG A 56 -12.25 -1.69 5.24
CA ARG A 56 -11.73 -2.72 4.34
C ARG A 56 -11.54 -2.15 2.93
N GLY A 57 -10.37 -2.36 2.35
CA GLY A 57 -10.00 -1.84 1.04
C GLY A 57 -9.10 -0.61 1.08
N ASP A 58 -9.07 0.13 2.18
CA ASP A 58 -8.19 1.29 2.32
C ASP A 58 -6.72 0.88 2.22
N LEU A 59 -5.92 1.71 1.55
CA LEU A 59 -4.46 1.64 1.60
C LEU A 59 -3.98 2.54 2.73
N ILE A 60 -3.22 1.96 3.65
CA ILE A 60 -2.69 2.69 4.80
C ILE A 60 -1.18 2.59 4.86
N LEU A 61 -0.55 3.68 5.27
CA LEU A 61 0.84 3.72 5.69
C LEU A 61 0.90 3.52 7.19
N TYR A 62 1.63 2.53 7.65
CA TYR A 62 1.82 2.25 9.07
C TYR A 62 3.26 1.90 9.40
N ARG A 63 3.61 2.02 10.68
CA ARG A 63 4.92 1.70 11.21
C ARG A 63 4.87 0.39 11.99
N ARG A 64 5.72 -0.55 11.64
CA ARG A 64 5.93 -1.78 12.41
C ARG A 64 6.67 -1.52 13.70
N ALA A 65 6.60 -2.46 14.66
CA ALA A 65 7.32 -2.39 15.92
C ALA A 65 8.84 -2.26 15.74
N ASN A 66 9.40 -2.81 14.67
CA ASN A 66 10.82 -2.69 14.30
C ASN A 66 11.18 -1.35 13.63
N GLY A 67 10.24 -0.41 13.53
CA GLY A 67 10.44 0.90 12.92
C GLY A 67 10.21 0.97 11.41
N GLN A 68 10.00 -0.16 10.73
CA GLN A 68 9.79 -0.21 9.29
C GLN A 68 8.44 0.40 8.88
N PHE A 69 8.45 1.24 7.85
CA PHE A 69 7.25 1.80 7.24
C PHE A 69 6.74 0.90 6.14
N VAL A 70 5.43 0.68 6.12
CA VAL A 70 4.78 -0.24 5.19
C VAL A 70 3.50 0.38 4.66
N LEU A 71 3.32 0.29 3.34
CA LEU A 71 2.09 0.66 2.65
C LEU A 71 1.37 -0.63 2.22
N HIS A 72 0.28 -0.97 2.88
CA HIS A 72 -0.52 -2.14 2.58
C HIS A 72 -2.02 -1.85 2.61
N ARG A 73 -2.81 -2.80 2.10
CA ARG A 73 -4.27 -2.73 2.05
C ARG A 73 -4.91 -3.38 3.26
N ILE A 74 -5.93 -2.75 3.84
CA ILE A 74 -6.79 -3.37 4.85
C ILE A 74 -7.62 -4.46 4.18
N VAL A 75 -7.37 -5.71 4.55
CA VAL A 75 -8.10 -6.88 4.04
C VAL A 75 -9.30 -7.23 4.93
N THR A 76 -9.13 -7.10 6.25
CA THR A 76 -10.16 -7.39 7.24
C THR A 76 -10.05 -6.43 8.41
N ARG A 77 -11.18 -6.03 8.97
CA ARG A 77 -11.29 -5.20 10.16
C ARG A 77 -12.15 -5.90 11.21
N PRO A 78 -11.57 -6.75 12.07
CA PRO A 78 -12.34 -7.51 13.05
C PRO A 78 -12.86 -6.65 14.21
N LYS A 79 -12.16 -5.54 14.53
CA LYS A 79 -12.52 -4.58 15.58
C LYS A 79 -12.26 -3.16 15.09
N LYS A 80 -12.79 -2.17 15.82
CA LYS A 80 -12.66 -0.75 15.46
C LYS A 80 -11.20 -0.29 15.36
N ASP A 81 -10.35 -0.77 16.24
CA ASP A 81 -8.95 -0.39 16.42
C ASP A 81 -7.93 -1.42 15.92
N THR A 82 -8.40 -2.50 15.27
CA THR A 82 -7.55 -3.59 14.78
C THR A 82 -7.84 -3.89 13.34
N PHE A 83 -6.77 -3.98 12.55
CA PHE A 83 -6.82 -4.28 11.12
C PHE A 83 -5.94 -5.48 10.79
N PHE A 84 -6.31 -6.24 9.78
CA PHE A 84 -5.42 -7.17 9.10
C PHE A 84 -5.11 -6.63 7.73
N CYS A 85 -3.83 -6.36 7.48
CA CYS A 85 -3.33 -5.75 6.27
C CYS A 85 -2.50 -6.74 5.46
N SER A 86 -2.51 -6.59 4.15
CA SER A 86 -1.67 -7.37 3.23
C SER A 86 -1.32 -6.53 2.01
N GLY A 87 -0.14 -6.75 1.46
CA GLY A 87 0.20 -6.25 0.15
C GLY A 87 -0.61 -6.93 -0.95
N ASP A 88 -0.91 -6.22 -2.04
CA ASP A 88 -1.68 -6.79 -3.15
C ASP A 88 -0.94 -7.94 -3.87
N ASN A 89 0.38 -8.03 -3.71
CA ASN A 89 1.22 -9.12 -4.20
C ASN A 89 1.52 -10.18 -3.13
N GLN A 90 0.76 -10.21 -2.04
CA GLN A 90 0.95 -11.08 -0.90
C GLN A 90 -0.33 -11.82 -0.53
N TRP A 91 -0.22 -12.92 0.22
CA TRP A 91 -1.35 -13.67 0.79
C TRP A 91 -1.31 -13.71 2.32
N GLN A 92 -0.20 -13.29 2.92
CA GLN A 92 -0.05 -13.22 4.37
C GLN A 92 -0.69 -11.95 4.88
N LYS A 93 -1.40 -12.08 6.00
CA LYS A 93 -2.00 -10.95 6.71
C LYS A 93 -1.12 -10.53 7.87
N GLU A 94 -0.97 -9.24 8.05
CA GLU A 94 -0.27 -8.64 9.18
C GLU A 94 -1.28 -7.90 10.06
N LYS A 95 -1.23 -8.15 11.37
CA LYS A 95 -2.06 -7.44 12.34
C LYS A 95 -1.49 -6.05 12.57
N VAL A 96 -2.33 -5.04 12.41
CA VAL A 96 -1.99 -3.62 12.60
C VAL A 96 -3.03 -3.02 13.55
N VAL A 97 -2.60 -2.23 14.52
CA VAL A 97 -3.49 -1.46 15.40
C VAL A 97 -3.50 0.01 15.01
N THR A 98 -4.54 0.72 15.39
CA THR A 98 -4.74 2.14 15.01
C THR A 98 -3.54 3.02 15.37
N SER A 99 -2.88 2.77 16.51
CA SER A 99 -1.70 3.54 16.94
C SER A 99 -0.48 3.39 16.03
N GLN A 100 -0.44 2.38 15.19
CA GLN A 100 0.63 2.17 14.20
C GLN A 100 0.36 2.89 12.89
N VAL A 101 -0.90 3.29 12.62
CA VAL A 101 -1.30 3.92 11.36
C VAL A 101 -0.87 5.38 11.34
N ILE A 102 -0.16 5.77 10.31
CA ILE A 102 0.37 7.12 10.11
C ILE A 102 -0.53 7.91 9.18
N ALA A 103 -0.95 7.29 8.07
CA ALA A 103 -1.71 7.96 7.02
C ALA A 103 -2.58 6.99 6.24
N VAL A 104 -3.58 7.53 5.56
CA VAL A 104 -4.40 6.82 4.59
C VAL A 104 -4.20 7.44 3.20
N THR A 105 -4.32 6.64 2.15
CA THR A 105 -4.25 7.17 0.79
C THR A 105 -5.54 7.88 0.40
N ASP A 106 -5.41 8.98 -0.32
CA ASP A 106 -6.51 9.71 -0.96
C ASP A 106 -6.60 9.41 -2.47
N GLY A 107 -5.58 8.77 -2.99
CA GLY A 107 -5.46 8.39 -4.38
C GLY A 107 -4.03 8.02 -4.75
N PHE A 108 -3.82 7.64 -5.99
CA PHE A 108 -2.51 7.29 -6.51
C PHE A 108 -2.35 7.69 -7.98
N VAL A 109 -1.10 7.80 -8.40
CA VAL A 109 -0.73 8.03 -9.80
C VAL A 109 -0.18 6.76 -10.39
N ARG A 110 -0.75 6.32 -11.51
CA ARG A 110 -0.28 5.17 -12.28
C ARG A 110 -0.29 5.48 -13.78
N LYS A 111 0.84 5.26 -14.45
CA LYS A 111 1.01 5.56 -15.88
C LYS A 111 0.59 6.99 -16.24
N GLY A 112 0.90 7.97 -15.38
CA GLY A 112 0.54 9.37 -15.59
C GLY A 112 -0.93 9.72 -15.33
N LYS A 113 -1.77 8.76 -14.94
CA LYS A 113 -3.17 8.98 -14.58
C LYS A 113 -3.36 8.98 -13.07
N ILE A 114 -4.18 9.91 -12.59
CA ILE A 114 -4.56 10.01 -11.17
C ILE A 114 -5.82 9.17 -10.96
N TYR A 115 -5.77 8.27 -9.99
CA TYR A 115 -6.89 7.47 -9.53
C TYR A 115 -7.22 7.89 -8.11
N ARG A 116 -8.40 8.44 -7.91
CA ARG A 116 -8.88 8.79 -6.58
C ARG A 116 -9.58 7.61 -5.93
N GLU A 117 -9.72 7.65 -4.61
CA GLU A 117 -10.37 6.63 -3.80
C GLU A 117 -11.84 6.39 -4.21
N ASP A 118 -12.52 7.45 -4.66
CA ASP A 118 -13.92 7.42 -5.12
C ASP A 118 -14.12 6.95 -6.57
N ASN A 119 -13.02 6.74 -7.32
CA ASN A 119 -13.10 6.28 -8.72
C ASN A 119 -13.82 4.93 -8.81
N PRO A 120 -14.94 4.82 -9.59
CA PRO A 120 -15.73 3.60 -9.67
C PRO A 120 -14.94 2.38 -10.15
N GLY A 121 -14.08 2.56 -11.16
CA GLY A 121 -13.25 1.49 -11.71
C GLY A 121 -12.25 0.98 -10.68
N TYR A 122 -11.64 1.89 -9.90
CA TYR A 122 -10.76 1.50 -8.81
C TYR A 122 -11.49 0.76 -7.69
N ARG A 123 -12.69 1.20 -7.32
CA ARG A 123 -13.52 0.52 -6.31
C ARG A 123 -13.90 -0.90 -6.74
N VAL A 124 -14.26 -1.09 -8.00
CA VAL A 124 -14.52 -2.43 -8.56
C VAL A 124 -13.26 -3.29 -8.50
N TRP A 125 -12.11 -2.75 -8.91
CA TRP A 125 -10.82 -3.44 -8.81
C TRP A 125 -10.51 -3.88 -7.38
N VAL A 126 -10.67 -3.00 -6.40
CA VAL A 126 -10.46 -3.31 -4.97
C VAL A 126 -11.41 -4.42 -4.52
N GLY A 127 -12.69 -4.33 -4.88
CA GLY A 127 -13.70 -5.34 -4.55
C GLY A 127 -13.33 -6.72 -5.08
N VAL A 128 -13.00 -6.81 -6.37
CA VAL A 128 -12.56 -8.06 -7.01
C VAL A 128 -11.28 -8.59 -6.35
N TRP A 129 -10.32 -7.70 -6.09
CA TRP A 129 -9.03 -8.09 -5.51
C TRP A 129 -9.16 -8.59 -4.07
N LEU A 130 -10.06 -8.01 -3.28
CA LEU A 130 -10.38 -8.49 -1.93
C LEU A 130 -11.19 -9.80 -1.95
N PHE A 131 -12.10 -9.95 -2.90
CA PHE A 131 -12.86 -11.20 -3.10
C PHE A 131 -11.94 -12.37 -3.44
N LEU A 132 -10.93 -12.13 -4.29
CA LEU A 132 -9.94 -13.12 -4.67
C LEU A 132 -8.87 -13.40 -3.60
N PHE A 133 -8.89 -12.70 -2.47
CA PHE A 133 -7.86 -12.85 -1.45
C PHE A 133 -7.63 -14.29 -0.98
N PRO A 134 -8.66 -15.11 -0.72
CA PRO A 134 -8.47 -16.51 -0.29
C PRO A 134 -7.75 -17.38 -1.32
N VAL A 135 -7.91 -17.08 -2.60
CA VAL A 135 -7.32 -17.84 -3.72
C VAL A 135 -6.03 -17.22 -4.27
N ARG A 136 -5.56 -16.12 -3.70
CA ARG A 136 -4.32 -15.45 -4.16
C ARG A 136 -3.08 -16.32 -4.05
N ARG A 137 -3.00 -17.16 -3.02
CA ARG A 137 -1.83 -18.01 -2.80
C ARG A 137 -1.48 -18.86 -4.01
N PRO A 138 -2.37 -19.68 -4.58
CA PRO A 138 -2.08 -20.46 -5.78
C PRO A 138 -1.85 -19.56 -7.01
N VAL A 139 -2.59 -18.46 -7.17
CA VAL A 139 -2.43 -17.54 -8.30
C VAL A 139 -1.06 -16.86 -8.28
N LEU A 140 -0.61 -16.38 -7.13
CA LEU A 140 0.70 -15.75 -6.99
C LEU A 140 1.83 -16.76 -7.10
N ALA A 141 1.64 -17.99 -6.63
CA ALA A 141 2.62 -19.07 -6.79
C ALA A 141 2.79 -19.46 -8.27
N LEU A 142 1.70 -19.62 -9.01
CA LEU A 142 1.72 -19.90 -10.44
C LEU A 142 2.44 -18.79 -11.21
N ARG A 143 2.12 -17.53 -10.92
CA ARG A 143 2.74 -16.37 -11.56
C ARG A 143 4.26 -16.31 -11.32
N ARG A 144 4.71 -16.63 -10.09
CA ARG A 144 6.14 -16.71 -9.76
C ARG A 144 6.83 -17.83 -10.53
N CYS A 145 6.17 -18.98 -10.65
CA CYS A 145 6.66 -20.12 -11.44
C CYS A 145 6.84 -19.74 -12.91
N LEU A 146 5.82 -19.16 -13.53
CA LEU A 146 5.86 -18.71 -14.93
C LEU A 146 6.95 -17.63 -15.16
N GLY A 147 7.12 -16.72 -14.20
CA GLY A 147 8.17 -15.70 -14.27
C GLY A 147 9.59 -16.28 -14.21
N ARG A 148 9.79 -17.38 -13.46
CA ARG A 148 11.08 -18.12 -13.44
C ARG A 148 11.35 -18.83 -14.76
N ILE A 149 10.34 -19.48 -15.32
CA ILE A 149 10.45 -20.16 -16.62
C ILE A 149 10.82 -19.16 -17.71
N ARG A 150 10.15 -18.01 -17.75
CA ARG A 150 10.43 -16.95 -18.74
C ARG A 150 11.87 -16.40 -18.64
N LYS A 151 12.41 -16.30 -17.41
CA LYS A 151 13.82 -15.89 -17.20
C LYS A 151 14.84 -16.97 -17.56
N ALA A 152 14.46 -18.25 -17.51
CA ALA A 152 15.34 -19.37 -17.86
C ALA A 152 15.44 -19.60 -19.38
N ILE A 153 14.50 -19.04 -20.15
CA ILE A 153 14.45 -19.18 -21.63
C ILE A 153 15.18 -18.01 -22.34
N HIS A 154 15.55 -16.96 -21.60
CA HIS A 154 16.35 -15.82 -22.08
C HIS A 154 17.70 -15.79 -21.39
#